data_9f29e603da18dc9aac5f9f90a5c49365
#
_entry.id   9f29e603da18dc9aac5f9f90a5c49365
#
_cell.length_a   1.000
_cell.length_b   1.000
_cell.length_c   1.000
_cell.angle_alpha   90.00
_cell.angle_beta   90.00
_cell.angle_gamma   90.00
#
_symmetry.space_group_name_H-M   'P 1'
#
loop_
_entity.id
_entity.type
_entity.pdbx_description
1 polymer ?
#
loop_
_entity_poly.entity_id
_entity_poly.type
_entity_poly.pdbx_seq_one_letter_code
_entity_poly.pdbx_strand_id
1 'polypeptide(L)'
;MNAPLTRPLVFHPGAANGALAARLRQAVGGEVLFDAASRGRYATDASIYQIEPLGVLIPRTTGDVRAALAVCRGLNVPVLPRGAGSSQCGQTVGAALVIDHSKYLNRILAFDVEAMTVTVEPGVVLDQLNAWLRPNGVWFPVDVSTSAQATLGGMAGNNSCGSRSIAYGNMVHNVHAIDATLSDGTEARFGPEHEMAAAPQRVRDLLAGVRAIADREHDEIARQVPKVMRRVGGYNIDVFHPQSERPYTADGAVNFAHLLVGSEGTLAWSRALTLKVSPLPRHRTLGVVNFPTLYRAMECAQHLVILNPSAVELVDRTMIDLARDNPAFRAVIDAALIGEPEAILLVEFTSDDFDDATRRLRRLVALM
;
A
#
# COMPACT_ATOMS: atom_id res chain seq x y z
N MET A 1 -23.21 -24.67 21.92
CA MET A 1 -24.39 -24.19 21.18
C MET A 1 -23.89 -23.64 19.86
N ASN A 2 -24.14 -24.37 18.76
CA ASN A 2 -23.70 -23.99 17.42
C ASN A 2 -24.59 -22.85 16.91
N ALA A 3 -24.02 -21.66 16.69
CA ALA A 3 -24.70 -20.60 15.98
C ALA A 3 -24.99 -21.09 14.54
N PRO A 4 -26.18 -20.81 13.98
CA PRO A 4 -26.50 -21.23 12.62
C PRO A 4 -25.57 -20.51 11.63
N LEU A 5 -24.89 -21.29 10.79
CA LEU A 5 -24.18 -20.79 9.62
C LEU A 5 -25.17 -19.99 8.77
N THR A 6 -24.97 -18.67 8.69
CA THR A 6 -25.72 -17.79 7.82
C THR A 6 -25.59 -18.30 6.39
N ARG A 7 -26.73 -18.60 5.73
CA ARG A 7 -26.79 -18.99 4.32
C ARG A 7 -26.05 -17.94 3.49
N PRO A 8 -25.22 -18.35 2.52
CA PRO A 8 -24.65 -17.41 1.57
C PRO A 8 -25.78 -16.66 0.86
N LEU A 9 -25.74 -15.33 0.89
CA LEU A 9 -26.70 -14.49 0.20
C LEU A 9 -26.52 -14.69 -1.32
N VAL A 10 -27.48 -15.35 -1.97
CA VAL A 10 -27.52 -15.44 -3.43
C VAL A 10 -28.05 -14.11 -3.95
N PHE A 11 -27.17 -13.27 -4.47
CA PHE A 11 -27.54 -12.05 -5.17
C PHE A 11 -28.12 -12.39 -6.54
N HIS A 12 -29.34 -11.96 -6.82
CA HIS A 12 -29.95 -11.97 -8.17
C HIS A 12 -29.61 -10.62 -8.85
N PRO A 13 -28.75 -10.58 -9.89
CA PRO A 13 -28.11 -9.35 -10.36
C PRO A 13 -29.04 -8.31 -11.02
N GLY A 14 -30.14 -8.67 -11.61
CA GLY A 14 -30.88 -7.80 -12.52
C GLY A 14 -31.73 -6.70 -11.85
N ALA A 15 -32.63 -7.04 -10.92
CA ALA A 15 -33.56 -6.08 -10.31
C ALA A 15 -32.89 -5.25 -9.18
N ALA A 16 -31.98 -5.85 -8.44
CA ALA A 16 -31.25 -5.18 -7.35
C ALA A 16 -30.33 -4.07 -7.86
N ASN A 17 -29.73 -4.24 -9.04
CA ASN A 17 -28.85 -3.23 -9.65
C ASN A 17 -29.61 -1.96 -10.04
N GLY A 18 -30.85 -2.06 -10.52
CA GLY A 18 -31.68 -0.90 -10.85
C GLY A 18 -32.05 -0.05 -9.63
N ALA A 19 -32.41 -0.70 -8.52
CA ALA A 19 -32.77 -0.04 -7.27
C ALA A 19 -31.53 0.64 -6.64
N LEU A 20 -30.39 -0.02 -6.64
CA LEU A 20 -29.12 0.52 -6.16
C LEU A 20 -28.73 1.76 -6.98
N ALA A 21 -28.73 1.65 -8.31
CA ALA A 21 -28.38 2.76 -9.20
C ALA A 21 -29.29 3.98 -9.00
N ALA A 22 -30.62 3.77 -8.87
CA ALA A 22 -31.59 4.84 -8.65
C ALA A 22 -31.33 5.58 -7.32
N ARG A 23 -31.12 4.82 -6.22
CA ARG A 23 -30.85 5.40 -4.90
C ARG A 23 -29.52 6.14 -4.87
N LEU A 24 -28.47 5.60 -5.50
CA LEU A 24 -27.18 6.29 -5.58
C LEU A 24 -27.30 7.61 -6.34
N ARG A 25 -27.98 7.65 -7.51
CA ARG A 25 -28.17 8.88 -8.28
C ARG A 25 -28.92 9.97 -7.52
N GLN A 26 -29.78 9.59 -6.57
CA GLN A 26 -30.48 10.55 -5.70
C GLN A 26 -29.63 11.01 -4.53
N ALA A 27 -28.69 10.21 -4.07
CA ALA A 27 -27.94 10.43 -2.84
C ALA A 27 -26.57 11.13 -3.05
N VAL A 28 -25.98 10.99 -4.25
CA VAL A 28 -24.60 11.44 -4.50
C VAL A 28 -24.51 12.42 -5.68
N GLY A 29 -23.54 13.32 -5.62
CA GLY A 29 -23.17 14.21 -6.75
C GLY A 29 -22.10 13.61 -7.67
N GLY A 30 -21.58 12.44 -7.36
CA GLY A 30 -20.58 11.72 -8.14
C GLY A 30 -21.15 11.02 -9.37
N GLU A 31 -20.27 10.36 -10.14
CA GLU A 31 -20.67 9.62 -11.33
C GLU A 31 -21.14 8.21 -10.94
N VAL A 32 -22.37 7.84 -11.31
CA VAL A 32 -22.99 6.54 -10.99
C VAL A 32 -23.12 5.74 -12.28
N LEU A 33 -22.24 4.75 -12.47
CA LEU A 33 -22.04 4.01 -13.71
C LEU A 33 -22.49 2.55 -13.52
N PHE A 34 -23.55 2.15 -14.26
CA PHE A 34 -24.15 0.82 -14.18
C PHE A 34 -24.29 0.16 -15.55
N ASP A 35 -23.86 0.83 -16.62
CA ASP A 35 -23.81 0.25 -17.95
C ASP A 35 -22.74 -0.84 -18.07
N ALA A 36 -22.92 -1.76 -19.03
CA ALA A 36 -22.03 -2.91 -19.21
C ALA A 36 -20.59 -2.51 -19.54
N ALA A 37 -20.38 -1.46 -20.33
CA ALA A 37 -19.04 -1.00 -20.69
C ALA A 37 -18.28 -0.46 -19.48
N SER A 38 -18.96 0.33 -18.63
CA SER A 38 -18.37 0.85 -17.40
C SER A 38 -18.04 -0.28 -16.43
N ARG A 39 -18.95 -1.21 -16.19
CA ARG A 39 -18.73 -2.38 -15.31
C ARG A 39 -17.60 -3.26 -15.83
N GLY A 40 -17.54 -3.47 -17.16
CA GLY A 40 -16.46 -4.23 -17.82
C GLY A 40 -15.07 -3.63 -17.57
N ARG A 41 -14.93 -2.29 -17.60
CA ARG A 41 -13.64 -1.62 -17.29
C ARG A 41 -13.14 -1.84 -15.86
N TYR A 42 -14.04 -2.05 -14.92
CA TYR A 42 -13.73 -2.30 -13.51
C TYR A 42 -13.79 -3.78 -13.11
N ALA A 43 -14.05 -4.66 -14.06
CA ALA A 43 -14.10 -6.10 -13.83
C ALA A 43 -12.72 -6.75 -13.71
N THR A 44 -11.65 -6.02 -14.11
CA THR A 44 -10.27 -6.47 -14.09
C THR A 44 -9.38 -5.51 -13.31
N ASP A 45 -8.24 -5.99 -12.86
CA ASP A 45 -7.10 -5.22 -12.38
C ASP A 45 -5.82 -5.71 -13.12
N ALA A 46 -4.63 -5.52 -12.56
CA ALA A 46 -3.39 -6.02 -13.17
C ALA A 46 -3.19 -7.55 -12.95
N SER A 47 -4.14 -8.24 -12.32
CA SER A 47 -4.12 -9.69 -12.11
C SER A 47 -4.75 -10.45 -13.28
N ILE A 48 -4.73 -11.78 -13.16
CA ILE A 48 -5.43 -12.69 -14.08
C ILE A 48 -6.92 -12.85 -13.75
N TYR A 49 -7.40 -12.25 -12.66
CA TYR A 49 -8.79 -12.41 -12.19
C TYR A 49 -9.71 -11.43 -12.90
N GLN A 50 -10.96 -11.88 -13.09
CA GLN A 50 -12.04 -11.07 -13.65
C GLN A 50 -13.32 -11.32 -12.88
N ILE A 51 -13.86 -10.27 -12.23
CA ILE A 51 -15.14 -10.33 -11.54
C ILE A 51 -15.90 -9.05 -11.86
N GLU A 52 -17.08 -9.19 -12.50
CA GLU A 52 -17.90 -8.03 -12.87
C GLU A 52 -18.53 -7.39 -11.64
N PRO A 53 -18.32 -6.07 -11.41
CA PRO A 53 -18.92 -5.35 -10.29
C PRO A 53 -20.43 -5.15 -10.49
N LEU A 54 -21.15 -4.89 -9.41
CA LEU A 54 -22.58 -4.52 -9.46
C LEU A 54 -22.79 -3.16 -10.12
N GLY A 55 -21.86 -2.25 -9.87
CA GLY A 55 -21.84 -0.90 -10.42
C GLY A 55 -20.56 -0.17 -9.94
N VAL A 56 -20.36 1.03 -10.45
CA VAL A 56 -19.22 1.88 -10.11
C VAL A 56 -19.71 3.26 -9.69
N LEU A 57 -19.16 3.77 -8.58
CA LEU A 57 -19.29 5.14 -8.14
C LEU A 57 -17.93 5.83 -8.26
N ILE A 58 -17.89 6.98 -8.92
CA ILE A 58 -16.74 7.90 -8.91
C ILE A 58 -17.14 9.11 -8.07
N PRO A 59 -16.83 9.16 -6.78
CA PRO A 59 -17.27 10.21 -5.89
C PRO A 59 -16.54 11.53 -6.15
N ARG A 60 -17.24 12.65 -6.07
CA ARG A 60 -16.64 13.99 -6.14
C ARG A 60 -16.19 14.50 -4.78
N THR A 61 -16.84 14.01 -3.72
CA THR A 61 -16.58 14.42 -2.34
C THR A 61 -16.59 13.23 -1.39
N THR A 62 -16.01 13.39 -0.21
CA THR A 62 -16.12 12.41 0.87
C THR A 62 -17.58 12.25 1.33
N GLY A 63 -18.41 13.29 1.15
CA GLY A 63 -19.86 13.23 1.39
C GLY A 63 -20.56 12.21 0.48
N ASP A 64 -20.17 12.14 -0.79
CA ASP A 64 -20.72 11.16 -1.73
C ASP A 64 -20.42 9.73 -1.28
N VAL A 65 -19.20 9.48 -0.78
CA VAL A 65 -18.83 8.15 -0.29
C VAL A 65 -19.65 7.79 0.95
N ARG A 66 -19.82 8.72 1.91
CA ARG A 66 -20.67 8.47 3.09
C ARG A 66 -22.10 8.15 2.72
N ALA A 67 -22.68 8.90 1.78
CA ALA A 67 -24.02 8.64 1.28
C ALA A 67 -24.12 7.28 0.59
N ALA A 68 -23.13 6.92 -0.23
CA ALA A 68 -23.06 5.63 -0.89
C ALA A 68 -22.94 4.46 0.11
N LEU A 69 -22.10 4.59 1.13
CA LEU A 69 -21.98 3.60 2.22
C LEU A 69 -23.31 3.41 2.95
N ALA A 70 -24.06 4.50 3.21
CA ALA A 70 -25.37 4.41 3.84
C ALA A 70 -26.39 3.70 2.95
N VAL A 71 -26.40 3.99 1.64
CA VAL A 71 -27.27 3.31 0.66
C VAL A 71 -26.93 1.82 0.58
N CYS A 72 -25.64 1.48 0.46
CA CYS A 72 -25.17 0.10 0.38
C CYS A 72 -25.51 -0.69 1.64
N ARG A 73 -25.32 -0.11 2.82
CA ARG A 73 -25.70 -0.70 4.10
C ARG A 73 -27.21 -0.99 4.16
N GLY A 74 -28.05 -0.01 3.76
CA GLY A 74 -29.50 -0.16 3.73
C GLY A 74 -30.02 -1.20 2.73
N LEU A 75 -29.23 -1.56 1.73
CA LEU A 75 -29.53 -2.55 0.71
C LEU A 75 -28.74 -3.86 0.87
N ASN A 76 -27.89 -3.94 1.89
CA ASN A 76 -26.96 -5.06 2.12
C ASN A 76 -26.06 -5.35 0.90
N VAL A 77 -25.52 -4.30 0.28
CA VAL A 77 -24.65 -4.36 -0.89
C VAL A 77 -23.20 -4.25 -0.43
N PRO A 78 -22.31 -5.18 -0.83
CA PRO A 78 -20.87 -5.05 -0.56
C PRO A 78 -20.27 -3.85 -1.27
N VAL A 79 -19.25 -3.26 -0.65
CA VAL A 79 -18.50 -2.12 -1.19
C VAL A 79 -17.04 -2.51 -1.38
N LEU A 80 -16.46 -2.09 -2.50
CA LEU A 80 -15.06 -2.31 -2.84
C LEU A 80 -14.37 -0.96 -3.13
N PRO A 81 -13.62 -0.38 -2.19
CA PRO A 81 -12.79 0.78 -2.46
C PRO A 81 -11.71 0.44 -3.47
N ARG A 82 -11.50 1.32 -4.46
CA ARG A 82 -10.52 1.10 -5.52
C ARG A 82 -9.70 2.34 -5.79
N GLY A 83 -8.38 2.17 -5.90
CA GLY A 83 -7.44 3.15 -6.43
C GLY A 83 -7.14 2.87 -7.91
N ALA A 84 -5.87 2.76 -8.25
CA ALA A 84 -5.44 2.57 -9.64
C ALA A 84 -5.74 1.19 -10.24
N GLY A 85 -6.07 0.18 -9.42
CA GLY A 85 -6.25 -1.19 -9.90
C GLY A 85 -4.96 -1.86 -10.38
N SER A 86 -3.81 -1.45 -9.86
CA SER A 86 -2.49 -1.99 -10.20
C SER A 86 -2.12 -3.25 -9.41
N SER A 87 -3.03 -3.78 -8.60
CA SER A 87 -2.84 -5.04 -7.87
C SER A 87 -2.72 -6.24 -8.80
N GLN A 88 -1.81 -7.16 -8.48
CA GLN A 88 -1.56 -8.37 -9.26
C GLN A 88 -2.18 -9.64 -8.63
N CYS A 89 -2.93 -9.50 -7.53
CA CYS A 89 -3.52 -10.62 -6.80
C CYS A 89 -5.06 -10.59 -6.74
N GLY A 90 -5.71 -9.69 -7.49
CA GLY A 90 -7.17 -9.64 -7.62
C GLY A 90 -7.91 -8.96 -6.46
N GLN A 91 -7.21 -8.22 -5.56
CA GLN A 91 -7.86 -7.57 -4.42
C GLN A 91 -8.82 -6.44 -4.83
N THR A 92 -8.68 -5.91 -6.05
CA THR A 92 -9.45 -4.75 -6.52
C THR A 92 -10.58 -5.10 -7.48
N VAL A 93 -10.93 -6.40 -7.59
CA VAL A 93 -12.08 -6.89 -8.35
C VAL A 93 -13.06 -7.62 -7.44
N GLY A 94 -14.37 -7.47 -7.69
CA GLY A 94 -15.40 -8.11 -6.85
C GLY A 94 -16.82 -7.76 -7.25
N ALA A 95 -17.76 -8.65 -6.91
CA ALA A 95 -19.19 -8.45 -7.10
C ALA A 95 -19.76 -7.48 -6.05
N ALA A 96 -19.36 -6.21 -6.12
CA ALA A 96 -19.62 -5.14 -5.17
C ALA A 96 -19.94 -3.81 -5.88
N LEU A 97 -20.36 -2.80 -5.15
CA LEU A 97 -20.25 -1.42 -5.62
C LEU A 97 -18.78 -1.00 -5.52
N VAL A 98 -18.11 -0.82 -6.65
CA VAL A 98 -16.77 -0.27 -6.71
C VAL A 98 -16.84 1.23 -6.47
N ILE A 99 -16.01 1.75 -5.55
CA ILE A 99 -15.85 3.19 -5.30
C ILE A 99 -14.45 3.59 -5.73
N ASP A 100 -14.36 4.29 -6.87
CA ASP A 100 -13.09 4.75 -7.45
C ASP A 100 -12.74 6.14 -6.96
N HIS A 101 -11.64 6.26 -6.20
CA HIS A 101 -11.17 7.51 -5.60
C HIS A 101 -10.24 8.31 -6.52
N SER A 102 -9.73 7.70 -7.61
CA SER A 102 -8.59 8.22 -8.36
C SER A 102 -8.89 9.56 -9.07
N LYS A 103 -10.14 9.78 -9.48
CA LYS A 103 -10.50 10.92 -10.34
C LYS A 103 -10.65 12.25 -9.59
N TYR A 104 -11.27 12.27 -8.40
CA TYR A 104 -11.64 13.49 -7.71
C TYR A 104 -11.17 13.60 -6.26
N LEU A 105 -10.92 12.49 -5.57
CA LEU A 105 -10.45 12.48 -4.20
C LEU A 105 -8.91 12.35 -4.17
N ASN A 106 -8.22 13.31 -4.78
CA ASN A 106 -6.79 13.28 -5.05
C ASN A 106 -6.07 14.57 -4.65
N ARG A 107 -6.55 15.25 -3.60
CA ARG A 107 -5.93 16.48 -3.10
C ARG A 107 -4.89 16.18 -2.01
N ILE A 108 -3.83 16.99 -1.98
CA ILE A 108 -2.94 17.13 -0.84
C ILE A 108 -3.61 18.12 0.10
N LEU A 109 -3.89 17.70 1.34
CA LEU A 109 -4.74 18.45 2.28
C LEU A 109 -3.91 19.32 3.23
N ALA A 110 -2.76 18.80 3.70
CA ALA A 110 -1.88 19.52 4.62
C ALA A 110 -0.45 18.99 4.52
N PHE A 111 0.50 19.84 4.84
CA PHE A 111 1.92 19.45 5.01
C PHE A 111 2.47 20.12 6.26
N ASP A 112 2.93 19.32 7.19
CA ASP A 112 3.60 19.76 8.42
C ASP A 112 5.09 19.48 8.29
N VAL A 113 5.87 20.56 8.13
CA VAL A 113 7.32 20.49 7.94
C VAL A 113 8.03 20.07 9.23
N GLU A 114 7.54 20.50 10.40
CA GLU A 114 8.14 20.20 11.68
C GLU A 114 7.90 18.74 12.08
N ALA A 115 6.66 18.26 11.91
CA ALA A 115 6.28 16.87 12.14
C ALA A 115 6.75 15.93 11.01
N MET A 116 7.28 16.46 9.90
CA MET A 116 7.65 15.67 8.72
C MET A 116 6.49 14.78 8.24
N THR A 117 5.29 15.35 8.13
CA THR A 117 4.09 14.61 7.70
C THR A 117 3.32 15.34 6.61
N VAL A 118 2.69 14.58 5.74
CA VAL A 118 1.76 15.09 4.73
C VAL A 118 0.42 14.37 4.85
N THR A 119 -0.69 15.12 4.79
CA THR A 119 -2.04 14.55 4.78
C THR A 119 -2.62 14.63 3.39
N VAL A 120 -3.11 13.50 2.88
CA VAL A 120 -3.59 13.36 1.50
C VAL A 120 -4.93 12.64 1.43
N GLU A 121 -5.71 12.92 0.39
CA GLU A 121 -6.85 12.09 0.00
C GLU A 121 -6.40 10.76 -0.61
N PRO A 122 -7.21 9.69 -0.56
CA PRO A 122 -6.80 8.34 -0.94
C PRO A 122 -6.43 8.17 -2.42
N GLY A 123 -6.94 9.04 -3.31
CA GLY A 123 -6.70 9.00 -4.74
C GLY A 123 -5.43 9.73 -5.20
N VAL A 124 -4.66 10.35 -4.30
CA VAL A 124 -3.38 10.98 -4.66
C VAL A 124 -2.41 9.92 -5.18
N VAL A 125 -1.81 10.17 -6.35
CA VAL A 125 -0.83 9.29 -7.00
C VAL A 125 0.56 9.55 -6.41
N LEU A 126 1.36 8.49 -6.21
CA LEU A 126 2.67 8.57 -5.57
C LEU A 126 3.61 9.56 -6.26
N ASP A 127 3.75 9.48 -7.59
CA ASP A 127 4.64 10.40 -8.33
C ASP A 127 4.17 11.85 -8.25
N GLN A 128 2.85 12.09 -8.23
CA GLN A 128 2.30 13.44 -8.05
C GLN A 128 2.62 13.99 -6.66
N LEU A 129 2.49 13.15 -5.61
CA LEU A 129 2.89 13.54 -4.26
C LEU A 129 4.39 13.87 -4.21
N ASN A 130 5.24 13.01 -4.75
CA ASN A 130 6.68 13.21 -4.71
C ASN A 130 7.14 14.41 -5.54
N ALA A 131 6.48 14.70 -6.67
CA ALA A 131 6.71 15.92 -7.44
C ALA A 131 6.36 17.19 -6.63
N TRP A 132 5.25 17.13 -5.87
CA TRP A 132 4.79 18.23 -5.00
C TRP A 132 5.70 18.43 -3.77
N LEU A 133 6.22 17.34 -3.17
CA LEU A 133 7.09 17.37 -1.98
C LEU A 133 8.52 17.81 -2.30
N ARG A 134 9.03 17.51 -3.49
CA ARG A 134 10.43 17.75 -3.91
C ARG A 134 10.95 19.17 -3.67
N PRO A 135 10.19 20.25 -3.95
CA PRO A 135 10.64 21.63 -3.67
C PRO A 135 10.93 21.88 -2.19
N ASN A 136 10.36 21.10 -1.28
CA ASN A 136 10.59 21.18 0.16
C ASN A 136 11.73 20.26 0.62
N GLY A 137 12.49 19.63 -0.29
CA GLY A 137 13.61 18.76 0.04
C GLY A 137 13.22 17.44 0.69
N VAL A 138 11.95 17.01 0.55
CA VAL A 138 11.43 15.76 1.13
C VAL A 138 10.70 14.94 0.09
N TRP A 139 10.44 13.67 0.42
CA TRP A 139 9.71 12.74 -0.42
C TRP A 139 9.03 11.66 0.43
N PHE A 140 8.04 10.99 -0.15
CA PHE A 140 7.42 9.81 0.43
C PHE A 140 8.18 8.56 -0.06
N PRO A 141 8.81 7.77 0.84
CA PRO A 141 9.87 6.86 0.44
C PRO A 141 9.43 5.44 0.07
N VAL A 142 8.12 5.13 0.06
CA VAL A 142 7.62 3.82 -0.38
C VAL A 142 7.52 3.81 -1.90
N ASP A 143 8.53 3.25 -2.56
CA ASP A 143 8.78 3.34 -4.00
C ASP A 143 8.25 2.13 -4.79
N VAL A 144 6.95 2.04 -4.96
CA VAL A 144 6.34 0.98 -5.77
C VAL A 144 6.66 1.13 -7.27
N SER A 145 6.76 0.01 -7.99
CA SER A 145 7.07 0.00 -9.43
C SER A 145 6.02 0.71 -10.30
N THR A 146 4.78 0.78 -9.83
CA THR A 146 3.66 1.46 -10.49
C THR A 146 3.44 2.88 -9.97
N SER A 147 4.48 3.57 -9.52
CA SER A 147 4.41 4.88 -8.84
C SER A 147 3.66 5.97 -9.64
N ALA A 148 3.70 5.87 -10.97
CA ALA A 148 2.99 6.78 -11.87
C ALA A 148 1.46 6.62 -11.84
N GLN A 149 0.94 5.52 -11.31
CA GLN A 149 -0.49 5.20 -11.21
C GLN A 149 -0.95 4.89 -9.79
N ALA A 150 -0.10 4.26 -8.97
CA ALA A 150 -0.45 3.80 -7.63
C ALA A 150 -0.95 4.94 -6.75
N THR A 151 -2.16 4.79 -6.21
CA THR A 151 -2.76 5.78 -5.31
C THR A 151 -2.40 5.46 -3.86
N LEU A 152 -2.23 6.49 -3.03
CA LEU A 152 -1.78 6.33 -1.64
C LEU A 152 -2.79 5.55 -0.78
N GLY A 153 -4.09 5.70 -1.04
CA GLY A 153 -5.12 4.88 -0.39
C GLY A 153 -5.01 3.40 -0.76
N GLY A 154 -4.75 3.10 -2.05
CA GLY A 154 -4.49 1.73 -2.51
C GLY A 154 -3.21 1.16 -1.94
N MET A 155 -2.13 1.95 -1.90
CA MET A 155 -0.86 1.54 -1.29
C MET A 155 -1.00 1.23 0.20
N ALA A 156 -1.77 2.02 0.95
CA ALA A 156 -2.06 1.75 2.36
C ALA A 156 -2.91 0.50 2.54
N GLY A 157 -3.99 0.33 1.74
CA GLY A 157 -4.82 -0.88 1.75
C GLY A 157 -4.02 -2.14 1.51
N ASN A 158 -3.07 -2.09 0.59
CA ASN A 158 -2.20 -3.22 0.23
C ASN A 158 -1.00 -3.42 1.18
N ASN A 159 -0.65 -2.46 2.03
CA ASN A 159 0.62 -2.39 2.76
C ASN A 159 1.82 -2.46 1.81
N SER A 160 1.79 -1.68 0.75
CA SER A 160 2.77 -1.71 -0.33
C SER A 160 4.20 -1.53 0.15
N CYS A 161 5.13 -2.15 -0.57
CA CYS A 161 6.57 -2.02 -0.38
C CYS A 161 7.26 -1.78 -1.73
N GLY A 162 8.52 -1.37 -1.69
CA GLY A 162 9.33 -1.15 -2.87
C GLY A 162 10.77 -1.55 -2.65
N SER A 163 11.64 -1.25 -3.61
CA SER A 163 13.07 -1.58 -3.57
C SER A 163 13.77 -0.98 -2.36
N ARG A 164 13.37 0.22 -1.97
CA ARG A 164 13.94 0.97 -0.84
C ARG A 164 13.31 0.63 0.51
N SER A 165 12.42 -0.36 0.59
CA SER A 165 11.84 -0.80 1.87
C SER A 165 12.87 -1.35 2.85
N ILE A 166 14.04 -1.79 2.37
CA ILE A 166 15.16 -2.15 3.23
C ILE A 166 15.62 -0.96 4.09
N ALA A 167 15.64 0.25 3.54
CA ALA A 167 16.00 1.47 4.25
C ALA A 167 14.78 2.13 4.93
N TYR A 168 13.66 2.27 4.22
CA TYR A 168 12.54 3.11 4.63
C TYR A 168 11.31 2.35 5.14
N GLY A 169 11.30 1.02 5.05
CA GLY A 169 10.14 0.20 5.43
C GLY A 169 9.02 0.18 4.37
N ASN A 170 7.91 -0.42 4.74
CA ASN A 170 6.69 -0.54 3.94
C ASN A 170 5.71 0.60 4.30
N MET A 171 4.51 0.57 3.72
CA MET A 171 3.46 1.54 4.05
C MET A 171 3.17 1.60 5.55
N VAL A 172 3.09 0.45 6.25
CA VAL A 172 2.81 0.40 7.68
C VAL A 172 3.78 1.25 8.53
N HIS A 173 5.06 1.32 8.16
CA HIS A 173 6.06 2.12 8.86
C HIS A 173 5.92 3.62 8.58
N ASN A 174 5.31 3.98 7.44
CA ASN A 174 5.22 5.34 6.92
C ASN A 174 3.82 5.96 7.03
N VAL A 175 2.83 5.22 7.52
CA VAL A 175 1.49 5.75 7.84
C VAL A 175 1.47 6.19 9.31
N HIS A 176 1.23 7.49 9.54
CA HIS A 176 1.09 8.04 10.90
C HIS A 176 -0.35 7.93 11.40
N ALA A 177 -1.33 8.29 10.56
CA ALA A 177 -2.74 8.20 10.91
C ALA A 177 -3.63 8.02 9.66
N ILE A 178 -4.83 7.48 9.87
CA ILE A 178 -5.86 7.33 8.85
C ILE A 178 -7.19 7.86 9.39
N ASP A 179 -7.77 8.85 8.73
CA ASP A 179 -9.15 9.24 8.94
C ASP A 179 -10.02 8.26 8.17
N ALA A 180 -10.88 7.52 8.85
CA ALA A 180 -11.64 6.42 8.25
C ALA A 180 -13.13 6.43 8.62
N THR A 181 -13.93 5.76 7.80
CA THR A 181 -15.34 5.48 8.06
C THR A 181 -15.55 3.98 8.12
N LEU A 182 -16.09 3.49 9.23
CA LEU A 182 -16.44 2.08 9.43
C LEU A 182 -17.70 1.71 8.64
N SER A 183 -17.96 0.41 8.50
CA SER A 183 -19.14 -0.11 7.77
C SER A 183 -20.47 0.35 8.35
N ASP A 184 -20.54 0.65 9.66
CA ASP A 184 -21.72 1.19 10.33
C ASP A 184 -21.90 2.72 10.16
N GLY A 185 -20.93 3.38 9.50
CA GLY A 185 -20.92 4.82 9.27
C GLY A 185 -20.19 5.62 10.35
N THR A 186 -19.65 4.97 11.37
CA THR A 186 -18.85 5.65 12.41
C THR A 186 -17.58 6.20 11.79
N GLU A 187 -17.32 7.49 11.98
CA GLU A 187 -16.09 8.15 11.55
C GLU A 187 -15.13 8.32 12.72
N ALA A 188 -13.86 8.02 12.47
CA ALA A 188 -12.78 8.23 13.43
C ALA A 188 -11.44 8.45 12.72
N ARG A 189 -10.53 9.10 13.44
CA ARG A 189 -9.10 9.12 13.13
C ARG A 189 -8.45 7.95 13.87
N PHE A 190 -7.80 7.07 13.14
CA PHE A 190 -6.95 6.00 13.68
C PHE A 190 -5.51 6.47 13.63
N GLY A 191 -4.80 6.39 14.74
CA GLY A 191 -3.44 6.90 14.90
C GLY A 191 -2.75 6.30 16.12
N PRO A 192 -1.70 6.97 16.64
CA PRO A 192 -1.03 6.58 17.87
C PRO A 192 -2.00 6.36 19.03
N GLU A 193 -1.76 5.36 19.86
CA GLU A 193 -2.67 4.96 20.92
C GLU A 193 -3.07 6.12 21.87
N HIS A 194 -2.13 7.00 22.19
CA HIS A 194 -2.38 8.14 23.06
C HIS A 194 -3.39 9.16 22.47
N GLU A 195 -3.53 9.22 21.14
CA GLU A 195 -4.51 10.06 20.45
C GLU A 195 -5.91 9.45 20.46
N MET A 196 -6.04 8.14 20.72
CA MET A 196 -7.32 7.42 20.62
C MET A 196 -8.26 7.63 21.81
N ALA A 197 -7.81 8.27 22.87
CA ALA A 197 -8.68 8.59 24.02
C ALA A 197 -9.90 9.45 23.65
N ALA A 198 -9.76 10.31 22.63
CA ALA A 198 -10.84 11.16 22.10
C ALA A 198 -11.70 10.47 21.03
N ALA A 199 -11.39 9.24 20.62
CA ALA A 199 -12.17 8.53 19.61
C ALA A 199 -13.60 8.21 20.11
N PRO A 200 -14.58 8.06 19.20
CA PRO A 200 -15.93 7.63 19.58
C PRO A 200 -15.92 6.35 20.41
N GLN A 201 -16.86 6.21 21.38
CA GLN A 201 -16.93 5.03 22.26
C GLN A 201 -16.95 3.71 21.45
N ARG A 202 -17.74 3.68 20.38
CA ARG A 202 -17.80 2.54 19.46
C ARG A 202 -16.43 2.09 18.95
N VAL A 203 -15.57 3.04 18.59
CA VAL A 203 -14.21 2.76 18.11
C VAL A 203 -13.32 2.25 19.25
N ARG A 204 -13.40 2.88 20.43
CA ARG A 204 -12.65 2.42 21.61
C ARG A 204 -13.01 0.98 21.98
N ASP A 205 -14.30 0.63 21.94
CA ASP A 205 -14.78 -0.74 22.24
C ASP A 205 -14.25 -1.75 21.20
N LEU A 206 -14.25 -1.38 19.91
CA LEU A 206 -13.68 -2.22 18.85
C LEU A 206 -12.19 -2.44 19.06
N LEU A 207 -11.43 -1.38 19.35
CA LEU A 207 -9.98 -1.48 19.55
C LEU A 207 -9.63 -2.30 20.80
N ALA A 208 -10.41 -2.14 21.89
CA ALA A 208 -10.27 -2.99 23.07
C ALA A 208 -10.57 -4.47 22.75
N GLY A 209 -11.58 -4.74 21.93
CA GLY A 209 -11.88 -6.10 21.46
C GLY A 209 -10.78 -6.71 20.61
N VAL A 210 -10.20 -5.94 19.69
CA VAL A 210 -9.07 -6.40 18.85
C VAL A 210 -7.82 -6.65 19.71
N ARG A 211 -7.53 -5.78 20.68
CA ARG A 211 -6.43 -5.99 21.64
C ARG A 211 -6.65 -7.28 22.45
N ALA A 212 -7.85 -7.50 22.96
CA ALA A 212 -8.16 -8.71 23.72
C ALA A 212 -8.00 -10.00 22.88
N ILE A 213 -8.25 -9.94 21.56
CA ILE A 213 -7.96 -11.04 20.64
C ILE A 213 -6.44 -11.24 20.54
N ALA A 214 -5.68 -10.16 20.32
CA ALA A 214 -4.22 -10.25 20.20
C ALA A 214 -3.57 -10.80 21.47
N ASP A 215 -4.03 -10.36 22.67
CA ASP A 215 -3.54 -10.82 23.96
C ASP A 215 -3.84 -12.32 24.17
N ARG A 216 -5.06 -12.75 23.84
CA ARG A 216 -5.45 -14.16 23.95
C ARG A 216 -4.68 -15.07 22.98
N GLU A 217 -4.43 -14.60 21.76
CA GLU A 217 -3.79 -15.38 20.70
C GLU A 217 -2.28 -15.06 20.57
N HIS A 218 -1.68 -14.45 21.60
CA HIS A 218 -0.29 -13.99 21.57
C HIS A 218 0.70 -15.06 21.12
N ASP A 219 0.62 -16.27 21.68
CA ASP A 219 1.54 -17.36 21.34
C ASP A 219 1.36 -17.85 19.90
N GLU A 220 0.10 -17.86 19.41
CA GLU A 220 -0.21 -18.22 18.03
C GLU A 220 0.30 -17.15 17.07
N ILE A 221 0.12 -15.87 17.38
CA ILE A 221 0.67 -14.75 16.60
C ILE A 221 2.20 -14.86 16.55
N ALA A 222 2.86 -15.12 17.68
CA ALA A 222 4.31 -15.26 17.75
C ALA A 222 4.84 -16.44 16.91
N ARG A 223 4.03 -17.50 16.75
CA ARG A 223 4.35 -18.69 15.98
C ARG A 223 4.09 -18.54 14.48
N GLN A 224 2.97 -17.87 14.11
CA GLN A 224 2.48 -17.83 12.73
C GLN A 224 2.94 -16.60 11.95
N VAL A 225 3.12 -15.44 12.61
CA VAL A 225 3.53 -14.23 11.94
C VAL A 225 4.97 -14.36 11.45
N PRO A 226 5.24 -14.27 10.13
CA PRO A 226 6.58 -14.41 9.60
C PRO A 226 7.53 -13.34 10.14
N LYS A 227 8.69 -13.76 10.65
CA LYS A 227 9.75 -12.88 11.17
C LYS A 227 10.66 -12.43 10.04
N VAL A 228 10.10 -11.66 9.11
CA VAL A 228 10.81 -11.14 7.93
C VAL A 228 10.62 -9.63 7.84
N MET A 229 11.59 -8.95 7.25
CA MET A 229 11.60 -7.49 7.13
C MET A 229 10.40 -6.97 6.32
N ARG A 230 10.01 -7.66 5.24
CA ARG A 230 8.87 -7.31 4.39
C ARG A 230 7.73 -8.28 4.62
N ARG A 231 6.88 -7.99 5.57
CA ARG A 231 5.61 -8.69 5.76
C ARG A 231 4.47 -7.78 5.34
N VAL A 232 3.73 -8.15 4.32
CA VAL A 232 2.69 -7.32 3.70
C VAL A 232 1.33 -8.02 3.61
N GLY A 233 1.26 -9.34 3.83
CA GLY A 233 0.02 -10.10 3.72
C GLY A 233 -0.79 -10.14 5.02
N GLY A 234 -2.09 -9.93 4.92
CA GLY A 234 -3.05 -10.05 6.01
C GLY A 234 -3.09 -8.86 6.96
N TYR A 235 -3.91 -8.98 8.01
CA TYR A 235 -4.07 -7.96 9.03
C TYR A 235 -2.85 -7.87 9.95
N ASN A 236 -2.47 -6.66 10.33
CA ASN A 236 -1.34 -6.39 11.23
C ASN A 236 -1.76 -6.51 12.71
N ILE A 237 -2.32 -7.65 13.11
CA ILE A 237 -2.74 -7.87 14.51
C ILE A 237 -1.55 -7.91 15.47
N ASP A 238 -0.36 -8.17 14.96
CA ASP A 238 0.91 -8.12 15.69
C ASP A 238 1.37 -6.70 16.05
N VAL A 239 0.59 -5.67 15.72
CA VAL A 239 0.82 -4.29 16.18
C VAL A 239 0.88 -4.18 17.72
N PHE A 240 0.19 -5.05 18.43
CA PHE A 240 0.19 -5.10 19.90
C PHE A 240 1.40 -5.85 20.48
N HIS A 241 1.91 -6.85 19.74
CA HIS A 241 3.02 -7.71 20.12
C HIS A 241 3.96 -7.88 18.93
N PRO A 242 4.77 -6.86 18.61
CA PRO A 242 5.62 -6.87 17.42
C PRO A 242 6.50 -8.11 17.34
N GLN A 243 6.41 -8.86 16.25
CA GLN A 243 7.15 -10.10 16.00
C GLN A 243 8.26 -9.93 14.96
N SER A 244 8.33 -8.77 14.31
CA SER A 244 9.33 -8.43 13.31
C SER A 244 10.57 -7.83 13.94
N GLU A 245 11.74 -8.07 13.35
CA GLU A 245 12.99 -7.37 13.69
C GLU A 245 12.90 -5.86 13.47
N ARG A 246 11.98 -5.41 12.59
CA ARG A 246 11.68 -4.02 12.33
C ARG A 246 10.30 -3.68 12.87
N PRO A 247 10.19 -3.03 14.04
CA PRO A 247 8.90 -2.61 14.60
C PRO A 247 8.24 -1.56 13.69
N TYR A 248 6.91 -1.50 13.71
CA TYR A 248 6.14 -0.55 12.90
C TYR A 248 6.31 0.91 13.36
N THR A 249 6.68 1.12 14.61
CA THR A 249 7.05 2.42 15.19
C THR A 249 8.46 2.32 15.78
N ALA A 250 9.23 3.40 15.70
CA ALA A 250 10.62 3.39 16.15
C ALA A 250 10.77 3.14 17.66
N ASP A 251 9.77 3.55 18.44
CA ASP A 251 9.69 3.39 19.91
C ASP A 251 8.92 2.13 20.34
N GLY A 252 8.41 1.33 19.39
CA GLY A 252 7.58 0.16 19.67
C GLY A 252 6.17 0.48 20.16
N ALA A 253 5.76 1.76 20.16
CA ALA A 253 4.42 2.16 20.61
C ALA A 253 3.34 1.67 19.63
N VAL A 254 2.15 1.39 20.17
CA VAL A 254 1.00 0.96 19.37
C VAL A 254 0.46 2.14 18.56
N ASN A 255 0.24 1.90 17.26
CA ASN A 255 -0.46 2.82 16.38
C ASN A 255 -1.61 2.08 15.68
N PHE A 256 -2.84 2.48 15.96
CA PHE A 256 -4.04 1.80 15.46
C PHE A 256 -4.31 2.02 13.96
N ALA A 257 -3.67 3.02 13.33
CA ALA A 257 -3.71 3.14 11.87
C ALA A 257 -3.13 1.90 11.19
N HIS A 258 -2.17 1.23 11.83
CA HIS A 258 -1.50 0.05 11.29
C HIS A 258 -2.43 -1.17 11.15
N LEU A 259 -3.56 -1.22 11.90
CA LEU A 259 -4.60 -2.23 11.69
C LEU A 259 -5.33 -2.05 10.35
N LEU A 260 -5.47 -0.81 9.89
CA LEU A 260 -6.12 -0.49 8.60
C LEU A 260 -5.16 -0.65 7.42
N VAL A 261 -3.85 -0.52 7.64
CA VAL A 261 -2.83 -0.77 6.61
C VAL A 261 -2.73 -2.27 6.34
N GLY A 262 -2.84 -2.65 5.07
CA GLY A 262 -2.86 -4.07 4.66
C GLY A 262 -4.23 -4.74 4.80
N SER A 263 -5.28 -3.99 5.16
CA SER A 263 -6.63 -4.53 5.28
C SER A 263 -7.41 -4.62 3.97
N GLU A 264 -6.85 -4.16 2.86
CA GLU A 264 -7.46 -4.14 1.53
C GLU A 264 -8.87 -3.50 1.50
N GLY A 265 -9.09 -2.50 2.38
CA GLY A 265 -10.38 -1.83 2.51
C GLY A 265 -11.50 -2.66 3.19
N THR A 266 -11.19 -3.83 3.76
CA THR A 266 -12.18 -4.72 4.38
C THR A 266 -12.61 -4.27 5.79
N LEU A 267 -11.79 -3.47 6.48
CA LEU A 267 -12.08 -3.00 7.83
C LEU A 267 -12.74 -1.62 7.86
N ALA A 268 -12.32 -0.72 6.98
CA ALA A 268 -12.84 0.65 6.90
C ALA A 268 -12.54 1.26 5.53
N TRP A 269 -13.29 2.30 5.18
CA TRP A 269 -12.94 3.19 4.07
C TRP A 269 -12.03 4.31 4.56
N SER A 270 -10.84 4.44 3.97
CA SER A 270 -9.90 5.51 4.27
C SER A 270 -10.30 6.81 3.56
N ARG A 271 -10.61 7.84 4.34
CA ARG A 271 -11.00 9.18 3.86
C ARG A 271 -9.79 10.06 3.59
N ALA A 272 -8.81 10.02 4.48
CA ALA A 272 -7.54 10.72 4.37
C ALA A 272 -6.43 9.93 5.07
N LEU A 273 -5.20 10.11 4.61
CA LEU A 273 -4.02 9.47 5.18
C LEU A 273 -3.01 10.55 5.58
N THR A 274 -2.52 10.48 6.81
CA THR A 274 -1.37 11.25 7.27
C THR A 274 -0.14 10.36 7.17
N LEU A 275 0.81 10.75 6.31
CA LEU A 275 1.97 9.97 5.92
C LEU A 275 3.25 10.64 6.43
N LYS A 276 4.22 9.86 6.91
CA LYS A 276 5.54 10.34 7.26
C LYS A 276 6.36 10.51 5.98
N VAL A 277 7.04 11.64 5.85
CA VAL A 277 7.96 11.91 4.75
C VAL A 277 9.40 11.83 5.23
N SER A 278 10.33 11.60 4.31
CA SER A 278 11.76 11.53 4.58
C SER A 278 12.51 12.63 3.84
N PRO A 279 13.67 13.08 4.35
CA PRO A 279 14.57 13.95 3.58
C PRO A 279 14.91 13.32 2.23
N LEU A 280 14.90 14.12 1.18
CA LEU A 280 15.31 13.68 -0.16
C LEU A 280 16.85 13.58 -0.17
N PRO A 281 17.44 12.39 -0.37
CA PRO A 281 18.90 12.23 -0.36
C PRO A 281 19.53 13.00 -1.51
N ARG A 282 20.63 13.70 -1.24
CA ARG A 282 21.34 14.54 -2.23
C ARG A 282 22.14 13.73 -3.24
N HIS A 283 22.72 12.62 -2.78
CA HIS A 283 23.59 11.77 -3.60
C HIS A 283 23.13 10.32 -3.59
N ARG A 284 23.26 9.70 -4.75
CA ARG A 284 22.99 8.27 -4.95
C ARG A 284 24.14 7.66 -5.74
N THR A 285 24.57 6.48 -5.32
CA THR A 285 25.52 5.65 -6.05
C THR A 285 24.93 4.27 -6.27
N LEU A 286 25.20 3.68 -7.42
CA LEU A 286 24.69 2.36 -7.79
C LEU A 286 25.85 1.43 -8.11
N GLY A 287 25.92 0.29 -7.43
CA GLY A 287 26.77 -0.82 -7.77
C GLY A 287 25.97 -1.86 -8.56
N VAL A 288 26.55 -2.34 -9.66
CA VAL A 288 26.00 -3.45 -10.45
C VAL A 288 26.92 -4.66 -10.25
N VAL A 289 26.45 -5.65 -9.48
CA VAL A 289 27.23 -6.86 -9.18
C VAL A 289 26.76 -7.98 -10.09
N ASN A 290 27.68 -8.54 -10.86
CA ASN A 290 27.39 -9.56 -11.87
C ASN A 290 27.68 -10.96 -11.31
N PHE A 291 26.76 -11.92 -11.51
CA PHE A 291 26.85 -13.27 -11.00
C PHE A 291 26.72 -14.34 -12.08
N PRO A 292 27.53 -15.41 -11.99
CA PRO A 292 27.47 -16.52 -12.95
C PRO A 292 26.22 -17.39 -12.76
N THR A 293 25.52 -17.32 -11.64
CA THR A 293 24.28 -18.05 -11.39
C THR A 293 23.32 -17.23 -10.54
N LEU A 294 22.00 -17.43 -10.72
CA LEU A 294 20.95 -16.84 -9.90
C LEU A 294 21.13 -17.19 -8.41
N TYR A 295 21.51 -18.44 -8.13
CA TYR A 295 21.75 -18.90 -6.75
C TYR A 295 22.82 -18.06 -6.03
N ARG A 296 23.94 -17.77 -6.69
CA ARG A 296 25.01 -16.95 -6.10
C ARG A 296 24.57 -15.52 -5.83
N ALA A 297 23.75 -14.95 -6.70
CA ALA A 297 23.18 -13.63 -6.48
C ALA A 297 22.28 -13.61 -5.23
N MET A 298 21.39 -14.60 -5.08
CA MET A 298 20.52 -14.75 -3.91
C MET A 298 21.31 -14.98 -2.62
N GLU A 299 22.31 -15.86 -2.66
CA GLU A 299 23.19 -16.15 -1.51
C GLU A 299 23.93 -14.88 -1.07
N CYS A 300 24.43 -14.09 -2.02
CA CYS A 300 25.18 -12.87 -1.75
C CYS A 300 24.33 -11.78 -1.08
N ALA A 301 23.02 -11.70 -1.38
CA ALA A 301 22.14 -10.64 -0.89
C ALA A 301 22.18 -10.51 0.64
N GLN A 302 22.23 -11.61 1.40
CA GLN A 302 22.33 -11.60 2.86
C GLN A 302 23.62 -10.94 3.39
N HIS A 303 24.71 -10.99 2.62
CA HIS A 303 25.97 -10.39 2.98
C HIS A 303 26.03 -8.88 2.65
N LEU A 304 25.22 -8.45 1.69
CA LEU A 304 25.18 -7.03 1.28
C LEU A 304 24.46 -6.13 2.29
N VAL A 305 23.52 -6.68 3.06
CA VAL A 305 22.75 -5.90 4.06
C VAL A 305 23.64 -5.29 5.14
N ILE A 306 24.80 -5.89 5.44
CA ILE A 306 25.77 -5.33 6.41
C ILE A 306 26.38 -3.98 5.94
N LEU A 307 26.34 -3.70 4.64
CA LEU A 307 26.79 -2.43 4.07
C LEU A 307 25.73 -1.33 4.19
N ASN A 308 24.57 -1.67 4.73
CA ASN A 308 23.42 -0.76 4.91
C ASN A 308 22.99 -0.05 3.61
N PRO A 309 22.69 -0.82 2.53
CA PRO A 309 22.24 -0.25 1.27
C PRO A 309 20.85 0.39 1.39
N SER A 310 20.55 1.35 0.52
CA SER A 310 19.21 1.93 0.39
C SER A 310 18.27 1.01 -0.38
N ALA A 311 18.80 0.25 -1.35
CA ALA A 311 18.07 -0.75 -2.12
C ALA A 311 18.99 -1.89 -2.54
N VAL A 312 18.43 -3.09 -2.65
CA VAL A 312 19.06 -4.26 -3.29
C VAL A 312 18.00 -4.91 -4.17
N GLU A 313 18.24 -4.90 -5.48
CA GLU A 313 17.32 -5.48 -6.48
C GLU A 313 18.01 -6.58 -7.27
N LEU A 314 17.34 -7.73 -7.38
CA LEU A 314 17.78 -8.85 -8.18
C LEU A 314 17.16 -8.75 -9.58
N VAL A 315 18.01 -8.86 -10.62
CA VAL A 315 17.58 -8.98 -12.01
C VAL A 315 18.12 -10.30 -12.55
N ASP A 316 17.25 -11.16 -13.01
CA ASP A 316 17.60 -12.47 -13.58
C ASP A 316 17.91 -12.40 -15.07
N ARG A 317 18.38 -13.52 -15.63
CA ARG A 317 18.72 -13.64 -17.06
C ARG A 317 17.55 -13.29 -17.97
N THR A 318 16.33 -13.69 -17.63
CA THR A 318 15.15 -13.41 -18.45
C THR A 318 14.92 -11.91 -18.59
N MET A 319 15.01 -11.17 -17.49
CA MET A 319 14.87 -9.72 -17.50
C MET A 319 16.03 -9.02 -18.21
N ILE A 320 17.26 -9.55 -18.08
CA ILE A 320 18.44 -9.04 -18.79
C ILE A 320 18.21 -9.16 -20.32
N ASP A 321 17.80 -10.32 -20.80
CA ASP A 321 17.57 -10.57 -22.21
C ASP A 321 16.43 -9.71 -22.77
N LEU A 322 15.31 -9.61 -22.05
CA LEU A 322 14.20 -8.71 -22.42
C LEU A 322 14.62 -7.24 -22.49
N ALA A 323 15.49 -6.80 -21.58
CA ALA A 323 16.00 -5.43 -21.59
C ALA A 323 16.99 -5.19 -22.74
N ARG A 324 17.81 -6.18 -23.13
CA ARG A 324 18.69 -6.14 -24.30
C ARG A 324 17.90 -6.07 -25.63
N ASP A 325 16.77 -6.78 -25.68
CA ASP A 325 15.91 -6.76 -26.87
C ASP A 325 15.19 -5.43 -27.07
N ASN A 326 15.01 -4.65 -26.00
CA ASN A 326 14.38 -3.35 -26.06
C ASN A 326 15.41 -2.24 -26.40
N PRO A 327 15.27 -1.55 -27.53
CA PRO A 327 16.22 -0.51 -27.94
C PRO A 327 16.40 0.63 -26.93
N ALA A 328 15.37 0.92 -26.11
CA ALA A 328 15.41 1.99 -25.11
C ALA A 328 16.36 1.66 -23.94
N PHE A 329 16.56 0.37 -23.64
CA PHE A 329 17.37 -0.07 -22.50
C PHE A 329 18.70 -0.70 -22.90
N ARG A 330 18.85 -1.14 -24.14
CA ARG A 330 20.04 -1.87 -24.62
C ARG A 330 21.35 -1.19 -24.25
N ALA A 331 21.50 0.08 -24.56
CA ALA A 331 22.74 0.80 -24.31
C ALA A 331 23.13 0.87 -22.83
N VAL A 332 22.13 1.00 -21.94
CA VAL A 332 22.34 1.04 -20.50
C VAL A 332 22.73 -0.34 -19.97
N ILE A 333 22.05 -1.39 -20.45
CA ILE A 333 22.32 -2.78 -20.06
C ILE A 333 23.71 -3.20 -20.52
N ASP A 334 24.08 -2.96 -21.77
CA ASP A 334 25.38 -3.32 -22.32
C ASP A 334 26.54 -2.60 -21.60
N ALA A 335 26.31 -1.37 -21.14
CA ALA A 335 27.30 -0.63 -20.34
C ALA A 335 27.43 -1.12 -18.89
N ALA A 336 26.36 -1.72 -18.34
CA ALA A 336 26.31 -2.14 -16.95
C ALA A 336 26.78 -3.58 -16.72
N LEU A 337 26.71 -4.45 -17.75
CA LEU A 337 27.03 -5.86 -17.63
C LEU A 337 28.53 -6.14 -17.85
N ILE A 338 29.03 -7.10 -17.08
CA ILE A 338 30.38 -7.65 -17.26
C ILE A 338 30.23 -9.13 -17.69
N GLY A 339 30.65 -9.44 -18.92
CA GLY A 339 30.50 -10.78 -19.47
C GLY A 339 29.04 -11.15 -19.76
N GLU A 340 28.70 -12.41 -19.50
CA GLU A 340 27.34 -12.96 -19.70
C GLU A 340 26.77 -13.49 -18.36
N PRO A 341 26.37 -12.62 -17.47
CA PRO A 341 25.85 -13.04 -16.16
C PRO A 341 24.47 -13.66 -16.27
N GLU A 342 24.19 -14.66 -15.41
CA GLU A 342 22.87 -15.25 -15.23
C GLU A 342 21.97 -14.38 -14.32
N ALA A 343 22.58 -13.53 -13.48
CA ALA A 343 21.88 -12.59 -12.65
C ALA A 343 22.78 -11.41 -12.27
N ILE A 344 22.15 -10.29 -11.93
CA ILE A 344 22.83 -9.14 -11.32
C ILE A 344 22.11 -8.71 -10.04
N LEU A 345 22.85 -8.09 -9.13
CA LEU A 345 22.30 -7.30 -8.03
C LEU A 345 22.58 -5.83 -8.26
N LEU A 346 21.51 -5.02 -8.24
CA LEU A 346 21.59 -3.56 -8.23
C LEU A 346 21.61 -3.11 -6.76
N VAL A 347 22.73 -2.54 -6.31
CA VAL A 347 22.94 -2.13 -4.91
C VAL A 347 23.06 -0.62 -4.85
N GLU A 348 22.01 0.04 -4.31
CA GLU A 348 21.99 1.51 -4.19
C GLU A 348 22.46 1.94 -2.80
N PHE A 349 23.24 3.00 -2.76
CA PHE A 349 23.55 3.73 -1.53
C PHE A 349 23.13 5.19 -1.69
N THR A 350 22.47 5.74 -0.68
CA THR A 350 22.07 7.14 -0.60
C THR A 350 22.75 7.82 0.56
N SER A 351 23.13 9.08 0.38
CA SER A 351 23.74 9.92 1.42
C SER A 351 23.57 11.41 1.08
N ASP A 352 23.66 12.27 2.09
CA ASP A 352 23.79 13.72 1.88
C ASP A 352 25.22 14.15 1.62
N ASP A 353 26.18 13.22 1.84
CA ASP A 353 27.60 13.37 1.57
C ASP A 353 28.03 12.45 0.41
N PHE A 354 28.58 13.03 -0.66
CA PHE A 354 29.06 12.29 -1.83
C PHE A 354 30.21 11.31 -1.49
N ASP A 355 31.12 11.72 -0.60
CA ASP A 355 32.24 10.88 -0.21
C ASP A 355 31.78 9.67 0.61
N ASP A 356 30.74 9.83 1.44
CA ASP A 356 30.13 8.70 2.14
C ASP A 356 29.48 7.71 1.17
N ALA A 357 28.66 8.19 0.23
CA ALA A 357 28.04 7.32 -0.79
C ALA A 357 29.10 6.56 -1.59
N THR A 358 30.18 7.26 -2.00
CA THR A 358 31.30 6.67 -2.75
C THR A 358 32.09 5.66 -1.90
N ARG A 359 32.33 5.95 -0.63
CA ARG A 359 33.02 5.03 0.30
C ARG A 359 32.24 3.72 0.48
N ARG A 360 30.90 3.79 0.61
CA ARG A 360 30.04 2.61 0.69
C ARG A 360 30.09 1.78 -0.61
N LEU A 361 30.09 2.42 -1.76
CA LEU A 361 30.26 1.74 -3.05
C LEU A 361 31.62 1.03 -3.16
N ARG A 362 32.72 1.68 -2.68
CA ARG A 362 34.05 1.03 -2.65
C ARG A 362 34.10 -0.16 -1.70
N ARG A 363 33.37 -0.10 -0.57
CA ARG A 363 33.24 -1.25 0.34
C ARG A 363 32.48 -2.41 -0.33
N LEU A 364 31.46 -2.12 -1.15
CA LEU A 364 30.80 -3.15 -1.96
C LEU A 364 31.79 -3.83 -2.90
N VAL A 365 32.59 -3.04 -3.65
CA VAL A 365 33.61 -3.59 -4.55
C VAL A 365 34.64 -4.46 -3.80
N ALA A 366 35.03 -4.06 -2.60
CA ALA A 366 35.98 -4.82 -1.80
C ALA A 366 35.39 -6.12 -1.19
N LEU A 367 34.06 -6.20 -1.05
CA LEU A 367 33.35 -7.39 -0.57
C LEU A 367 33.18 -8.43 -1.68
N MET A 368 33.05 -8.00 -2.95
CA MET A 368 32.83 -8.84 -4.14
C MET A 368 34.12 -9.36 -4.72
#